data_4f094556003ed89b324f3d025719a4c3
#
_entry.id   4f094556003ed89b324f3d025719a4c3
#
_cell.length_a   1.000
_cell.length_b   1.000
_cell.length_c   1.000
_cell.angle_alpha   90.00
_cell.angle_beta   90.00
_cell.angle_gamma   90.00
#
_symmetry.space_group_name_H-M   'P 1'
#
loop_
_entity.id
_entity.type
_entity.pdbx_description
1 polymer ?
#
loop_
_entity_poly.entity_id
_entity_poly.type
_entity_poly.pdbx_seq_one_letter_code
_entity_poly.pdbx_strand_id
1 'polypeptide(L)'
;MASGGAPVPGATHCATKVELTISCENLMDMDVFSKSDPLCALYINTSGSHWYEFGRTEMILNCLNPKFAKKFVIDYYFETVQRLKFSVYDIDNDTYDLGDDDFLGELECTLGQIASSRQLTRSLLLKDKRPAGHGTITICAEEMTDNRVADIEVSARRLDKKFLWWSDPFLEFYKQTETGWQLAHRTEVVNSNVDPIWRPFRISLRSLCGGDVERPIKVDCYDNHVSGAHDLIGSFQATLAEMQMGSHFSPAEFECIAPKKLTKRKYKNSGIININNCQVVKEYTFLDYIMGGCQINFTIAIDFTGSNGDPSSPQSLHYINPEGYNEYLAAIWAVGNVIQDYDSNKMFPVFGFGAQLPPSWQVSHEFPINFNPANPFCAGIEGVVTAYQQCLPRLKLWGPTNFSPVINHVACFARQALWQSIASQYFVLLIITDGVITDMDQTRTAIVEASRLPMSIIIVGVGGADFSEMEFLDSDDKLLCSPRGDVASRDIVQFVPFRYFQGNSVALAQSVLAELPDQVASFFNSYELKPPNILSASDPS
;
A
#
# COMPACT_ATOMS: atom_id res chain seq x y z
N MET A 1 -28.27 -8.26 -30.12
CA MET A 1 -27.77 -7.10 -29.44
C MET A 1 -26.99 -7.60 -28.25
N ALA A 2 -25.67 -7.63 -28.38
CA ALA A 2 -24.77 -8.13 -27.33
C ALA A 2 -24.44 -6.95 -26.41
N SER A 3 -24.83 -7.08 -25.14
CA SER A 3 -24.43 -6.16 -24.08
C SER A 3 -22.95 -6.40 -23.76
N GLY A 4 -22.08 -5.54 -24.24
CA GLY A 4 -20.70 -5.51 -23.82
C GLY A 4 -20.62 -5.01 -22.39
N GLY A 5 -20.39 -5.93 -21.43
CA GLY A 5 -19.95 -5.56 -20.09
C GLY A 5 -18.53 -4.98 -20.21
N ALA A 6 -18.33 -3.78 -19.71
CA ALA A 6 -17.00 -3.22 -19.57
C ALA A 6 -16.15 -4.18 -18.69
N PRO A 7 -14.89 -4.46 -19.05
CA PRO A 7 -14.04 -5.22 -18.16
C PRO A 7 -13.83 -4.40 -16.88
N VAL A 8 -14.14 -5.02 -15.73
CA VAL A 8 -13.70 -4.54 -14.43
C VAL A 8 -12.18 -4.45 -14.52
N PRO A 9 -11.55 -3.30 -14.28
CA PRO A 9 -10.10 -3.22 -14.22
C PRO A 9 -9.65 -4.23 -13.19
N GLY A 10 -8.84 -5.22 -13.62
CA GLY A 10 -8.26 -6.18 -12.70
C GLY A 10 -7.37 -5.41 -11.75
N ALA A 11 -7.80 -5.27 -10.50
CA ALA A 11 -6.95 -4.77 -9.44
C ALA A 11 -5.67 -5.61 -9.48
N THR A 12 -4.55 -4.99 -9.80
CA THR A 12 -3.23 -5.59 -9.63
C THR A 12 -3.06 -5.68 -8.11
N HIS A 13 -3.46 -6.82 -7.54
CA HIS A 13 -3.26 -7.10 -6.12
C HIS A 13 -1.77 -6.93 -5.83
N CYS A 14 -1.43 -5.93 -5.05
CA CYS A 14 -0.07 -5.73 -4.55
C CYS A 14 0.19 -6.79 -3.48
N ALA A 15 0.39 -8.04 -3.91
CA ALA A 15 0.75 -9.13 -3.03
C ALA A 15 2.25 -9.01 -2.73
N THR A 16 2.57 -8.73 -1.48
CA THR A 16 3.94 -8.88 -0.99
C THR A 16 4.06 -10.14 -0.16
N LYS A 17 5.28 -10.69 -0.01
CA LYS A 17 5.52 -11.88 0.80
C LYS A 17 6.04 -11.48 2.16
N VAL A 18 5.42 -12.04 3.19
CA VAL A 18 5.81 -11.83 4.58
C VAL A 18 6.31 -13.15 5.15
N GLU A 19 7.48 -13.13 5.77
CA GLU A 19 8.04 -14.23 6.53
C GLU A 19 7.67 -14.08 8.00
N LEU A 20 7.04 -15.12 8.57
CA LEU A 20 6.67 -15.16 9.99
C LEU A 20 7.64 -16.05 10.76
N THR A 21 8.14 -15.53 11.90
CA THR A 21 8.89 -16.28 12.92
C THR A 21 8.08 -16.37 14.19
N ILE A 22 8.17 -17.53 14.89
CA ILE A 22 7.34 -17.84 16.05
C ILE A 22 8.24 -18.19 17.23
N SER A 23 7.86 -17.71 18.41
CA SER A 23 8.44 -18.12 19.69
C SER A 23 7.36 -18.14 20.77
N CYS A 24 7.55 -18.95 21.80
CA CYS A 24 6.67 -18.97 22.95
C CYS A 24 7.47 -18.80 24.25
N GLU A 25 6.81 -18.35 25.29
CA GLU A 25 7.38 -18.22 26.63
C GLU A 25 6.40 -18.70 27.68
N ASN A 26 6.92 -19.29 28.75
CA ASN A 26 6.18 -19.76 29.92
C ASN A 26 5.01 -20.70 29.56
N LEU A 27 5.24 -21.62 28.61
CA LEU A 27 4.26 -22.66 28.25
C LEU A 27 3.90 -23.51 29.48
N MET A 28 2.69 -24.05 29.49
CA MET A 28 2.31 -25.03 30.52
C MET A 28 3.18 -26.26 30.39
N ASP A 29 3.53 -26.83 31.54
CA ASP A 29 4.26 -28.08 31.63
C ASP A 29 3.24 -29.20 31.86
N MET A 30 3.05 -30.05 30.85
CA MET A 30 2.08 -31.15 30.90
C MET A 30 2.71 -32.47 31.31
N ASP A 31 4.03 -32.55 31.21
CA ASP A 31 4.81 -33.73 31.56
C ASP A 31 5.08 -33.86 33.07
N VAL A 32 5.10 -35.10 33.58
CA VAL A 32 5.36 -35.37 35.00
C VAL A 32 6.86 -35.50 35.31
N PHE A 33 7.67 -35.96 34.36
CA PHE A 33 9.09 -36.28 34.55
C PHE A 33 10.06 -35.50 33.68
N SER A 34 9.53 -34.77 32.69
CA SER A 34 10.27 -33.93 31.75
C SER A 34 9.53 -32.58 31.63
N LYS A 35 10.02 -31.70 30.80
CA LYS A 35 9.26 -30.53 30.34
C LYS A 35 8.61 -30.87 29.02
N SER A 36 7.51 -30.20 28.71
CA SER A 36 6.80 -30.34 27.46
C SER A 36 7.70 -30.18 26.23
N ASP A 37 7.36 -30.88 25.15
CA ASP A 37 8.04 -30.91 23.86
C ASP A 37 7.24 -30.12 22.81
N PRO A 38 7.25 -28.76 22.86
CA PRO A 38 6.31 -27.94 22.09
C PRO A 38 6.57 -27.96 20.58
N LEU A 39 5.45 -27.98 19.84
CA LEU A 39 5.32 -27.75 18.40
C LEU A 39 4.20 -26.74 18.15
N CYS A 40 4.37 -25.83 17.17
CA CYS A 40 3.34 -24.88 16.78
C CYS A 40 2.81 -25.21 15.37
N ALA A 41 1.50 -25.41 15.25
CA ALA A 41 0.80 -25.56 13.98
C ALA A 41 0.12 -24.25 13.58
N LEU A 42 0.36 -23.82 12.34
CA LEU A 42 -0.25 -22.64 11.75
C LEU A 42 -1.43 -23.04 10.85
N TYR A 43 -2.58 -22.45 11.11
CA TYR A 43 -3.79 -22.59 10.30
C TYR A 43 -4.18 -21.27 9.68
N ILE A 44 -4.71 -21.30 8.47
CA ILE A 44 -5.24 -20.15 7.74
C ILE A 44 -6.72 -20.35 7.45
N ASN A 45 -7.50 -19.27 7.51
CA ASN A 45 -8.90 -19.24 7.13
C ASN A 45 -9.12 -18.19 6.05
N THR A 46 -9.38 -18.65 4.82
CA THR A 46 -9.63 -17.79 3.65
C THR A 46 -11.11 -17.62 3.32
N SER A 47 -11.98 -18.52 3.83
CA SER A 47 -13.41 -18.56 3.45
C SER A 47 -14.37 -18.19 4.57
N GLY A 48 -13.86 -17.84 5.76
CA GLY A 48 -14.66 -17.51 6.94
C GLY A 48 -15.22 -18.70 7.71
N SER A 49 -15.28 -19.90 7.12
CA SER A 49 -15.93 -21.07 7.74
C SER A 49 -14.97 -22.21 8.12
N HIS A 50 -13.85 -22.33 7.43
CA HIS A 50 -12.95 -23.47 7.64
C HIS A 50 -11.49 -23.05 7.84
N TRP A 51 -10.85 -23.70 8.82
CA TRP A 51 -9.43 -23.62 9.05
C TRP A 51 -8.72 -24.75 8.31
N TYR A 52 -7.68 -24.46 7.54
CA TYR A 52 -6.81 -25.47 6.98
C TYR A 52 -5.39 -25.27 7.51
N GLU A 53 -4.72 -26.37 7.76
CA GLU A 53 -3.34 -26.36 8.24
C GLU A 53 -2.42 -25.88 7.11
N PHE A 54 -1.71 -24.79 7.36
CA PHE A 54 -0.72 -24.23 6.44
C PHE A 54 0.64 -24.92 6.63
N GLY A 55 0.98 -25.27 7.86
CA GLY A 55 2.20 -25.99 8.19
C GLY A 55 2.47 -26.03 9.68
N ARG A 56 3.55 -26.71 10.03
CA ARG A 56 4.01 -26.89 11.43
C ARG A 56 5.45 -26.45 11.58
N THR A 57 5.82 -26.05 12.80
CA THR A 57 7.22 -25.88 13.21
C THR A 57 7.85 -27.25 13.45
N GLU A 58 9.14 -27.28 13.74
CA GLU A 58 9.78 -28.40 14.40
C GLU A 58 9.32 -28.50 15.86
N MET A 59 9.42 -29.70 16.45
CA MET A 59 9.27 -29.93 17.86
C MET A 59 10.60 -29.59 18.58
N ILE A 60 10.51 -28.92 19.73
CA ILE A 60 11.69 -28.59 20.55
C ILE A 60 11.60 -29.32 21.89
N LEU A 61 12.51 -30.24 22.10
CA LEU A 61 12.49 -31.12 23.27
C LEU A 61 12.74 -30.38 24.59
N ASN A 62 11.92 -30.70 25.61
CA ASN A 62 12.07 -30.27 27.02
C ASN A 62 12.15 -28.74 27.19
N CYS A 63 11.30 -27.97 26.47
CA CYS A 63 11.42 -26.51 26.38
C CYS A 63 10.08 -25.77 26.60
N LEU A 64 9.96 -25.03 27.70
CA LEU A 64 8.79 -24.18 27.93
C LEU A 64 8.90 -22.78 27.31
N ASN A 65 10.05 -22.45 26.71
CA ASN A 65 10.32 -21.18 26.04
C ASN A 65 10.91 -21.40 24.64
N PRO A 66 10.19 -22.10 23.72
CA PRO A 66 10.72 -22.46 22.42
C PRO A 66 10.88 -21.24 21.50
N LYS A 67 11.99 -21.22 20.75
CA LYS A 67 12.20 -20.35 19.58
C LYS A 67 12.31 -21.24 18.37
N PHE A 68 11.29 -21.23 17.52
CA PHE A 68 11.24 -22.13 16.38
C PHE A 68 12.09 -21.61 15.22
N ALA A 69 12.87 -22.51 14.59
CA ALA A 69 13.70 -22.18 13.43
C ALA A 69 12.88 -22.16 12.13
N LYS A 70 11.80 -22.95 12.07
CA LYS A 70 10.88 -22.97 10.92
C LYS A 70 10.18 -21.63 10.76
N LYS A 71 10.26 -21.11 9.56
CA LYS A 71 9.59 -19.87 9.17
C LYS A 71 8.46 -20.16 8.19
N PHE A 72 7.42 -19.32 8.22
CA PHE A 72 6.28 -19.42 7.31
C PHE A 72 6.25 -18.22 6.39
N VAL A 73 6.16 -18.46 5.07
CA VAL A 73 6.06 -17.39 4.06
C VAL A 73 4.63 -17.35 3.57
N ILE A 74 3.98 -16.20 3.76
CA ILE A 74 2.57 -15.97 3.41
C ILE A 74 2.47 -14.79 2.46
N ASP A 75 1.60 -14.88 1.45
CA ASP A 75 1.24 -13.74 0.62
C ASP A 75 0.37 -12.78 1.43
N TYR A 76 0.79 -11.51 1.51
CA TYR A 76 0.10 -10.47 2.24
C TYR A 76 -0.72 -9.60 1.29
N TYR A 77 -1.97 -9.36 1.65
CA TYR A 77 -2.91 -8.48 0.96
C TYR A 77 -3.47 -7.47 1.95
N PHE A 78 -3.12 -6.20 1.80
CA PHE A 78 -3.56 -5.13 2.71
C PHE A 78 -5.09 -5.03 2.80
N GLU A 79 -5.74 -5.11 1.66
CA GLU A 79 -7.18 -4.93 1.46
C GLU A 79 -8.04 -6.12 1.90
N THR A 80 -7.42 -7.15 2.51
CA THR A 80 -8.10 -8.39 2.89
C THR A 80 -7.84 -8.77 4.34
N VAL A 81 -8.88 -9.15 5.07
CA VAL A 81 -8.74 -9.72 6.42
C VAL A 81 -8.28 -11.17 6.31
N GLN A 82 -6.97 -11.40 6.45
CA GLN A 82 -6.36 -12.73 6.45
C GLN A 82 -6.29 -13.27 7.87
N ARG A 83 -7.14 -14.24 8.22
CA ARG A 83 -7.22 -14.82 9.56
C ARG A 83 -6.22 -15.95 9.73
N LEU A 84 -5.45 -15.90 10.81
CA LEU A 84 -4.44 -16.88 11.19
C LEU A 84 -4.77 -17.44 12.57
N LYS A 85 -4.45 -18.72 12.77
CA LYS A 85 -4.51 -19.39 14.06
C LYS A 85 -3.24 -20.17 14.30
N PHE A 86 -2.61 -19.93 15.43
CA PHE A 86 -1.40 -20.61 15.91
C PHE A 86 -1.81 -21.50 17.08
N SER A 87 -1.68 -22.81 16.93
CA SER A 87 -2.01 -23.78 17.97
C SER A 87 -0.76 -24.50 18.42
N VAL A 88 -0.48 -24.50 19.72
CA VAL A 88 0.73 -25.09 20.31
C VAL A 88 0.35 -26.40 21.01
N TYR A 89 1.12 -27.44 20.75
CA TYR A 89 0.92 -28.78 21.29
C TYR A 89 2.20 -29.28 21.96
N ASP A 90 2.06 -30.08 22.97
CA ASP A 90 3.09 -30.92 23.54
C ASP A 90 3.05 -32.28 22.84
N ILE A 91 4.15 -32.69 22.25
CA ILE A 91 4.18 -33.89 21.39
C ILE A 91 4.63 -35.09 22.20
N ASP A 92 3.67 -35.99 22.45
CA ASP A 92 3.86 -37.20 23.29
C ASP A 92 4.19 -38.44 22.49
N ASN A 93 4.02 -38.43 21.18
CA ASN A 93 4.16 -39.62 20.34
C ASN A 93 4.62 -39.29 18.91
N ASP A 94 4.96 -40.31 18.13
CA ASP A 94 5.45 -40.17 16.75
C ASP A 94 4.32 -40.12 15.69
N THR A 95 3.03 -39.96 16.10
CA THR A 95 1.94 -39.88 15.13
C THR A 95 1.86 -38.49 14.51
N TYR A 96 1.29 -38.38 13.33
CA TYR A 96 1.07 -37.08 12.67
C TYR A 96 -0.22 -36.39 13.15
N ASP A 97 -1.07 -37.09 13.89
CA ASP A 97 -2.37 -36.60 14.39
C ASP A 97 -2.17 -35.83 15.71
N LEU A 98 -2.30 -34.51 15.65
CA LEU A 98 -2.23 -33.63 16.84
C LEU A 98 -3.45 -33.79 17.77
N GLY A 99 -4.41 -34.65 17.42
CA GLY A 99 -5.55 -34.95 18.28
C GLY A 99 -5.18 -35.80 19.49
N ASP A 100 -4.07 -36.53 19.41
CA ASP A 100 -3.55 -37.41 20.44
C ASP A 100 -2.51 -36.73 21.36
N ASP A 101 -2.13 -35.49 21.03
CA ASP A 101 -1.13 -34.71 21.77
C ASP A 101 -1.77 -33.70 22.73
N ASP A 102 -1.05 -33.34 23.79
CA ASP A 102 -1.53 -32.40 24.78
C ASP A 102 -1.57 -30.95 24.27
N PHE A 103 -2.74 -30.31 24.33
CA PHE A 103 -2.96 -28.97 23.83
C PHE A 103 -2.49 -27.91 24.83
N LEU A 104 -1.44 -27.14 24.45
CA LEU A 104 -0.84 -26.10 25.28
C LEU A 104 -1.50 -24.72 25.11
N GLY A 105 -2.31 -24.52 24.06
CA GLY A 105 -3.04 -23.27 23.85
C GLY A 105 -2.98 -22.76 22.40
N GLU A 106 -3.78 -21.77 22.08
CA GLU A 106 -3.84 -21.17 20.76
C GLU A 106 -3.97 -19.65 20.78
N LEU A 107 -3.60 -19.02 19.67
CA LEU A 107 -3.86 -17.62 19.36
C LEU A 107 -4.57 -17.53 18.02
N GLU A 108 -5.72 -16.85 17.96
CA GLU A 108 -6.33 -16.38 16.72
C GLU A 108 -6.06 -14.88 16.53
N CYS A 109 -5.57 -14.49 15.36
CA CYS A 109 -5.33 -13.08 15.00
C CYS A 109 -5.44 -12.90 13.48
N THR A 110 -5.23 -11.67 12.99
CA THR A 110 -5.11 -11.42 11.55
C THR A 110 -3.67 -11.13 11.15
N LEU A 111 -3.34 -11.37 9.88
CA LEU A 111 -2.02 -11.01 9.36
C LEU A 111 -1.79 -9.49 9.41
N GLY A 112 -2.86 -8.67 9.23
CA GLY A 112 -2.82 -7.23 9.40
C GLY A 112 -2.41 -6.79 10.81
N GLN A 113 -2.92 -7.46 11.86
CA GLN A 113 -2.52 -7.18 13.25
C GLN A 113 -1.04 -7.49 13.51
N ILE A 114 -0.52 -8.55 12.90
CA ILE A 114 0.91 -8.89 13.01
C ILE A 114 1.74 -7.85 12.25
N ALA A 115 1.37 -7.51 11.02
CA ALA A 115 2.06 -6.55 10.17
C ALA A 115 2.08 -5.15 10.81
N SER A 116 0.94 -4.67 11.34
CA SER A 116 0.85 -3.34 11.96
C SER A 116 1.66 -3.21 13.27
N SER A 117 2.01 -4.31 13.91
CA SER A 117 2.80 -4.31 15.17
C SER A 117 4.25 -4.76 14.98
N ARG A 118 4.65 -5.21 13.77
CA ARG A 118 5.93 -5.89 13.49
C ARG A 118 6.20 -7.11 14.37
N GLN A 119 5.84 -7.04 15.65
CA GLN A 119 5.91 -8.12 16.63
C GLN A 119 4.63 -8.14 17.45
N LEU A 120 3.88 -9.21 17.34
CA LEU A 120 2.65 -9.43 18.09
C LEU A 120 2.91 -10.45 19.20
N THR A 121 2.82 -10.01 20.47
CA THR A 121 2.89 -10.90 21.64
C THR A 121 1.55 -10.96 22.32
N ARG A 122 1.00 -12.16 22.55
CA ARG A 122 -0.30 -12.39 23.20
C ARG A 122 -0.25 -13.62 24.08
N SER A 123 -1.13 -13.64 25.09
CA SER A 123 -1.37 -14.84 25.91
C SER A 123 -2.04 -15.91 25.08
N LEU A 124 -1.59 -17.16 25.23
CA LEU A 124 -2.24 -18.33 24.67
C LEU A 124 -3.55 -18.60 25.42
N LEU A 125 -4.56 -19.04 24.67
CA LEU A 125 -5.87 -19.39 25.20
C LEU A 125 -6.16 -20.88 25.02
N LEU A 126 -6.81 -21.49 25.98
CA LEU A 126 -7.38 -22.83 25.88
C LEU A 126 -8.63 -22.83 24.98
N LYS A 127 -9.09 -24.00 24.54
CA LYS A 127 -10.29 -24.17 23.70
C LYS A 127 -11.56 -23.52 24.28
N ASP A 128 -11.62 -23.39 25.61
CA ASP A 128 -12.70 -22.70 26.34
C ASP A 128 -12.47 -21.20 26.56
N LYS A 129 -11.48 -20.63 25.87
CA LYS A 129 -11.06 -19.23 25.90
C LYS A 129 -10.49 -18.72 27.25
N ARG A 130 -10.19 -19.60 28.18
CA ARG A 130 -9.42 -19.25 29.39
C ARG A 130 -7.94 -19.16 29.04
N PRO A 131 -7.17 -18.31 29.75
CA PRO A 131 -5.72 -18.28 29.61
C PRO A 131 -5.07 -19.67 29.82
N ALA A 132 -4.15 -20.04 28.96
CA ALA A 132 -3.34 -21.25 29.07
C ALA A 132 -2.16 -20.99 30.02
N GLY A 133 -2.45 -20.93 31.32
CA GLY A 133 -1.48 -20.57 32.35
C GLY A 133 -0.90 -19.17 32.14
N HIS A 134 0.43 -19.07 32.14
CA HIS A 134 1.19 -17.86 31.82
C HIS A 134 1.81 -17.91 30.41
N GLY A 135 1.42 -18.89 29.60
CA GLY A 135 1.95 -19.10 28.25
C GLY A 135 1.66 -17.93 27.33
N THR A 136 2.69 -17.42 26.66
CA THR A 136 2.57 -16.40 25.63
C THR A 136 3.19 -16.89 24.33
N ILE A 137 2.66 -16.37 23.22
CA ILE A 137 3.22 -16.57 21.87
C ILE A 137 3.60 -15.21 21.29
N THR A 138 4.74 -15.16 20.66
CA THR A 138 5.27 -14.00 19.95
C THR A 138 5.46 -14.36 18.48
N ILE A 139 4.84 -13.56 17.59
CA ILE A 139 4.95 -13.69 16.14
C ILE A 139 5.61 -12.42 15.61
N CYS A 140 6.73 -12.55 14.89
CA CYS A 140 7.39 -11.45 14.20
C CYS A 140 7.16 -11.61 12.70
N ALA A 141 6.94 -10.48 12.00
CA ALA A 141 6.78 -10.42 10.56
C ALA A 141 7.92 -9.63 9.92
N GLU A 142 8.46 -10.15 8.82
CA GLU A 142 9.45 -9.46 7.99
C GLU A 142 9.04 -9.55 6.52
N GLU A 143 9.12 -8.43 5.80
CA GLU A 143 8.83 -8.40 4.37
C GLU A 143 9.99 -8.99 3.56
N MET A 144 9.68 -9.84 2.58
CA MET A 144 10.67 -10.55 1.75
C MET A 144 10.94 -9.89 0.40
N THR A 145 10.66 -8.62 0.23
CA THR A 145 10.82 -7.92 -1.05
C THR A 145 12.17 -7.21 -1.11
N ASP A 146 12.89 -7.36 -2.25
CA ASP A 146 14.05 -6.52 -2.54
C ASP A 146 13.56 -5.17 -3.08
N ASN A 147 13.54 -4.18 -2.23
CA ASN A 147 13.07 -2.81 -2.51
C ASN A 147 14.23 -1.83 -2.76
N ARG A 148 15.41 -2.35 -3.13
CA ARG A 148 16.53 -1.52 -3.58
C ARG A 148 16.27 -1.02 -4.99
N VAL A 149 16.56 0.27 -5.21
CA VAL A 149 16.50 0.94 -6.50
C VAL A 149 17.83 1.60 -6.82
N ALA A 150 18.15 1.70 -8.10
CA ALA A 150 19.31 2.43 -8.60
C ALA A 150 18.84 3.76 -9.18
N ASP A 151 19.39 4.87 -8.67
CA ASP A 151 19.31 6.20 -9.26
C ASP A 151 20.50 6.37 -10.19
N ILE A 152 20.23 6.52 -11.50
CA ILE A 152 21.25 6.53 -12.54
C ILE A 152 21.21 7.84 -13.30
N GLU A 153 22.36 8.49 -13.38
CA GLU A 153 22.60 9.65 -14.25
C GLU A 153 23.63 9.27 -15.31
N VAL A 154 23.27 9.46 -16.58
CA VAL A 154 24.08 9.01 -17.71
C VAL A 154 24.21 10.10 -18.75
N SER A 155 25.41 10.19 -19.35
CA SER A 155 25.73 11.03 -20.49
C SER A 155 26.61 10.27 -21.47
N ALA A 156 26.81 10.83 -22.64
CA ALA A 156 27.81 10.32 -23.55
C ALA A 156 28.65 11.43 -24.15
N ARG A 157 29.78 11.03 -24.77
CA ARG A 157 30.62 11.95 -25.50
C ARG A 157 31.16 11.32 -26.75
N ARG A 158 31.27 12.15 -27.82
CA ARG A 158 31.85 11.78 -29.12
C ARG A 158 31.19 10.55 -29.72
N LEU A 159 29.86 10.46 -29.63
CA LEU A 159 29.11 9.41 -30.30
C LEU A 159 29.32 9.53 -31.82
N ASP A 160 29.44 8.38 -32.52
CA ASP A 160 29.61 8.34 -33.95
C ASP A 160 28.44 9.01 -34.66
N LYS A 161 28.78 9.83 -35.68
CA LYS A 161 27.82 10.51 -36.56
C LYS A 161 27.50 9.64 -37.76
N LYS A 162 26.25 9.62 -38.16
CA LYS A 162 25.87 9.17 -39.49
C LYS A 162 25.93 10.34 -40.47
N PHE A 163 26.77 10.20 -41.51
CA PHE A 163 26.94 11.04 -42.69
C PHE A 163 26.13 12.36 -42.73
N LEU A 164 26.78 13.50 -42.54
CA LEU A 164 26.25 14.89 -42.62
C LEU A 164 25.19 15.33 -41.58
N TRP A 165 24.52 14.42 -40.90
CA TRP A 165 23.45 14.72 -39.93
C TRP A 165 23.90 14.41 -38.50
N TRP A 166 23.30 15.06 -37.53
CA TRP A 166 23.46 14.79 -36.11
C TRP A 166 22.79 13.46 -35.79
N SER A 167 23.26 12.74 -34.77
CA SER A 167 22.57 11.53 -34.27
C SER A 167 21.52 11.92 -33.22
N ASP A 168 20.44 11.16 -33.16
CA ASP A 168 19.35 11.29 -32.18
C ASP A 168 19.45 10.12 -31.20
N PRO A 169 20.44 10.14 -30.25
CA PRO A 169 20.77 8.97 -29.45
C PRO A 169 19.79 8.71 -28.31
N PHE A 170 19.56 7.42 -28.05
CA PHE A 170 18.95 6.91 -26.84
C PHE A 170 19.63 5.62 -26.38
N LEU A 171 19.44 5.26 -25.10
CA LEU A 171 20.03 4.06 -24.51
C LEU A 171 18.95 3.04 -24.18
N GLU A 172 19.30 1.77 -24.33
CA GLU A 172 18.53 0.63 -23.83
C GLU A 172 19.40 -0.19 -22.87
N PHE A 173 18.88 -0.39 -21.66
CA PHE A 173 19.49 -1.21 -20.62
C PHE A 173 18.81 -2.58 -20.62
N TYR A 174 19.61 -3.65 -20.62
CA TYR A 174 19.13 -5.01 -20.68
C TYR A 174 19.63 -5.82 -19.48
N LYS A 175 18.71 -6.54 -18.87
CA LYS A 175 18.98 -7.53 -17.83
C LYS A 175 19.33 -8.88 -18.46
N GLN A 176 20.33 -9.57 -17.91
CA GLN A 176 20.61 -10.94 -18.25
C GLN A 176 19.59 -11.89 -17.64
N THR A 177 18.99 -12.76 -18.45
CA THR A 177 18.07 -13.84 -18.03
C THR A 177 18.61 -15.19 -18.51
N GLU A 178 18.00 -16.29 -18.09
CA GLU A 178 18.36 -17.64 -18.55
C GLU A 178 18.18 -17.81 -20.07
N THR A 179 17.24 -17.08 -20.66
CA THR A 179 16.90 -17.15 -22.09
C THR A 179 17.60 -16.08 -22.94
N GLY A 180 18.40 -15.20 -22.34
CA GLY A 180 19.11 -14.13 -23.02
C GLY A 180 18.94 -12.76 -22.38
N TRP A 181 18.92 -11.71 -23.20
CA TRP A 181 18.82 -10.32 -22.75
C TRP A 181 17.39 -9.82 -22.83
N GLN A 182 16.87 -9.29 -21.72
CA GLN A 182 15.53 -8.69 -21.60
C GLN A 182 15.67 -7.18 -21.39
N LEU A 183 14.92 -6.38 -22.15
CA LEU A 183 14.88 -4.93 -21.97
C LEU A 183 14.36 -4.58 -20.57
N ALA A 184 15.16 -3.81 -19.82
CA ALA A 184 14.84 -3.34 -18.49
C ALA A 184 14.45 -1.86 -18.46
N HIS A 185 15.13 -1.02 -19.26
CA HIS A 185 14.86 0.42 -19.34
C HIS A 185 15.27 0.99 -20.69
N ARG A 186 14.57 2.04 -21.13
CA ARG A 186 14.94 2.87 -22.30
C ARG A 186 14.88 4.34 -21.91
N THR A 187 15.92 5.09 -22.25
CA THR A 187 15.95 6.54 -22.04
C THR A 187 15.12 7.27 -23.10
N GLU A 188 14.87 8.55 -22.89
CA GLU A 188 14.36 9.43 -23.94
C GLU A 188 15.36 9.61 -25.09
N VAL A 189 14.87 10.05 -26.24
CA VAL A 189 15.67 10.42 -27.40
C VAL A 189 16.17 11.86 -27.23
N VAL A 190 17.49 12.07 -27.33
CA VAL A 190 18.09 13.42 -27.34
C VAL A 190 18.39 13.81 -28.79
N ASN A 191 17.60 14.74 -29.31
CA ASN A 191 17.68 15.10 -30.71
C ASN A 191 19.00 15.85 -31.08
N SER A 192 19.60 15.49 -32.22
CA SER A 192 20.69 16.19 -32.87
C SER A 192 21.91 16.44 -31.96
N ASN A 193 22.30 15.46 -31.15
CA ASN A 193 23.38 15.60 -30.20
C ASN A 193 24.31 14.37 -30.18
N VAL A 194 25.60 14.60 -30.22
CA VAL A 194 26.64 13.54 -30.16
C VAL A 194 27.29 13.48 -28.74
N ASP A 195 26.98 14.44 -27.90
CA ASP A 195 27.40 14.51 -26.50
C ASP A 195 26.15 14.65 -25.62
N PRO A 196 25.19 13.70 -25.67
CA PRO A 196 23.91 13.82 -24.97
C PRO A 196 24.07 13.68 -23.46
N ILE A 197 23.17 14.36 -22.74
CA ILE A 197 22.89 14.13 -21.33
C ILE A 197 21.43 13.70 -21.27
N TRP A 198 21.18 12.46 -20.80
CA TRP A 198 19.84 11.95 -20.61
C TRP A 198 19.31 12.33 -19.22
N ARG A 199 17.99 12.35 -19.09
CA ARG A 199 17.36 12.61 -17.81
C ARG A 199 17.72 11.52 -16.80
N PRO A 200 18.01 11.86 -15.54
CA PRO A 200 18.18 10.88 -14.47
C PRO A 200 16.95 9.98 -14.39
N PHE A 201 17.16 8.70 -14.16
CA PHE A 201 16.08 7.75 -14.00
C PHE A 201 16.32 6.83 -12.80
N ARG A 202 15.23 6.32 -12.26
CA ARG A 202 15.19 5.38 -11.14
C ARG A 202 14.66 4.04 -11.62
N ILE A 203 15.32 2.95 -11.21
CA ILE A 203 14.94 1.58 -11.60
C ILE A 203 15.21 0.60 -10.48
N SER A 204 14.26 -0.34 -10.23
CA SER A 204 14.47 -1.38 -9.22
C SER A 204 15.62 -2.31 -9.59
N LEU A 205 16.42 -2.74 -8.61
CA LEU A 205 17.50 -3.69 -8.82
C LEU A 205 16.99 -5.02 -9.38
N ARG A 206 15.80 -5.43 -8.98
CA ARG A 206 15.15 -6.63 -9.51
C ARG A 206 14.90 -6.53 -11.01
N SER A 207 14.47 -5.36 -11.50
CA SER A 207 14.24 -5.12 -12.93
C SER A 207 15.55 -4.98 -13.70
N LEU A 208 16.58 -4.35 -13.12
CA LEU A 208 17.83 -4.03 -13.80
C LEU A 208 18.81 -5.21 -13.82
N CYS A 209 19.00 -5.89 -12.69
CA CYS A 209 20.02 -6.94 -12.52
C CYS A 209 19.54 -8.16 -11.72
N GLY A 210 18.22 -8.28 -11.44
CA GLY A 210 17.66 -9.38 -10.66
C GLY A 210 18.03 -9.34 -9.18
N GLY A 211 18.39 -8.15 -8.64
CA GLY A 211 18.82 -7.96 -7.25
C GLY A 211 20.32 -8.22 -7.01
N ASP A 212 21.04 -8.73 -7.99
CA ASP A 212 22.48 -9.06 -7.90
C ASP A 212 23.30 -7.98 -8.60
N VAL A 213 24.00 -7.15 -7.82
CA VAL A 213 24.79 -6.02 -8.31
C VAL A 213 26.00 -6.42 -9.16
N GLU A 214 26.44 -7.69 -9.08
CA GLU A 214 27.53 -8.26 -9.87
C GLU A 214 27.03 -8.91 -11.18
N ARG A 215 25.72 -8.98 -11.39
CA ARG A 215 25.16 -9.52 -12.63
C ARG A 215 25.36 -8.57 -13.79
N PRO A 216 25.84 -9.05 -14.97
CA PRO A 216 26.05 -8.21 -16.13
C PRO A 216 24.77 -7.52 -16.61
N ILE A 217 24.90 -6.24 -16.90
CA ILE A 217 23.92 -5.38 -17.57
C ILE A 217 24.49 -5.03 -18.94
N LYS A 218 23.72 -5.23 -19.99
CA LYS A 218 24.11 -4.78 -21.36
C LYS A 218 23.43 -3.44 -21.62
N VAL A 219 24.20 -2.49 -22.16
CA VAL A 219 23.68 -1.18 -22.57
C VAL A 219 23.97 -1.00 -24.06
N ASP A 220 22.89 -0.82 -24.82
CA ASP A 220 22.96 -0.54 -26.27
C ASP A 220 22.62 0.96 -26.48
N CYS A 221 23.47 1.62 -27.30
CA CYS A 221 23.24 3.00 -27.74
C CYS A 221 22.74 2.98 -29.17
N TYR A 222 21.60 3.56 -29.43
CA TYR A 222 20.95 3.61 -30.72
C TYR A 222 20.82 5.04 -31.24
N ASP A 223 20.85 5.19 -32.57
CA ASP A 223 20.41 6.37 -33.29
C ASP A 223 18.93 6.19 -33.69
N ASN A 224 18.08 7.09 -33.26
CA ASN A 224 16.63 6.99 -33.45
C ASN A 224 16.23 7.27 -34.89
N HIS A 225 15.34 6.45 -35.44
CA HIS A 225 14.68 6.65 -36.71
C HIS A 225 13.18 6.61 -36.62
N VAL A 226 12.51 7.53 -37.30
CA VAL A 226 11.04 7.65 -37.33
C VAL A 226 10.37 6.36 -37.86
N SER A 227 11.09 5.56 -38.66
CA SER A 227 10.60 4.28 -39.17
C SER A 227 10.57 3.14 -38.15
N GLY A 228 11.11 3.37 -36.92
CA GLY A 228 11.24 2.34 -35.89
C GLY A 228 12.42 1.38 -36.07
N ALA A 229 13.12 1.41 -37.23
CA ALA A 229 14.34 0.64 -37.48
C ALA A 229 15.55 1.46 -37.01
N HIS A 230 15.86 1.43 -35.71
CA HIS A 230 16.96 2.18 -35.13
C HIS A 230 18.32 1.59 -35.49
N ASP A 231 19.33 2.45 -35.63
CA ASP A 231 20.69 2.01 -35.94
C ASP A 231 21.55 1.91 -34.67
N LEU A 232 22.14 0.76 -34.45
CA LEU A 232 23.05 0.56 -33.31
C LEU A 232 24.36 1.37 -33.53
N ILE A 233 24.59 2.36 -32.67
CA ILE A 233 25.84 3.11 -32.57
C ILE A 233 26.93 2.21 -31.97
N GLY A 234 26.60 1.51 -30.88
CA GLY A 234 27.44 0.53 -30.22
C GLY A 234 26.85 0.08 -28.87
N SER A 235 27.59 -0.79 -28.19
CA SER A 235 27.17 -1.38 -26.91
C SER A 235 28.33 -1.54 -25.94
N PHE A 236 28.00 -1.66 -24.66
CA PHE A 236 28.93 -2.14 -23.63
C PHE A 236 28.21 -3.06 -22.65
N GLN A 237 28.99 -3.76 -21.84
CA GLN A 237 28.48 -4.53 -20.70
C GLN A 237 29.23 -4.10 -19.45
N ALA A 238 28.52 -3.96 -18.33
CA ALA A 238 29.08 -3.65 -17.02
C ALA A 238 28.17 -4.22 -15.93
N THR A 239 28.70 -4.36 -14.74
CA THR A 239 27.89 -4.66 -13.55
C THR A 239 27.40 -3.37 -12.92
N LEU A 240 26.35 -3.46 -12.08
CA LEU A 240 25.91 -2.29 -11.33
C LEU A 240 26.99 -1.81 -10.36
N ALA A 241 27.78 -2.74 -9.78
CA ALA A 241 28.92 -2.41 -8.92
C ALA A 241 29.97 -1.57 -9.66
N GLU A 242 30.28 -1.87 -10.92
CA GLU A 242 31.17 -1.05 -11.75
C GLU A 242 30.57 0.33 -12.05
N MET A 243 29.26 0.41 -12.33
CA MET A 243 28.55 1.68 -12.56
C MET A 243 28.57 2.57 -11.30
N GLN A 244 28.47 1.99 -10.11
CA GLN A 244 28.55 2.71 -8.82
C GLN A 244 29.91 3.35 -8.52
N MET A 245 30.96 2.98 -9.25
CA MET A 245 32.27 3.65 -9.12
C MET A 245 32.28 5.06 -9.71
N GLY A 246 31.24 5.42 -10.50
CA GLY A 246 31.08 6.74 -11.09
C GLY A 246 30.59 7.77 -10.08
N SER A 247 31.10 9.00 -10.20
CA SER A 247 30.62 10.19 -9.50
C SER A 247 30.61 11.39 -10.42
N HIS A 248 29.94 12.48 -10.07
CA HIS A 248 29.94 13.73 -10.86
C HIS A 248 31.34 14.29 -11.14
N PHE A 249 32.29 14.04 -10.23
CA PHE A 249 33.69 14.50 -10.40
C PHE A 249 34.57 13.51 -11.15
N SER A 250 34.17 12.22 -11.19
CA SER A 250 34.89 11.13 -11.84
C SER A 250 33.89 10.11 -12.34
N PRO A 251 33.25 10.35 -13.52
CA PRO A 251 32.29 9.41 -14.09
C PRO A 251 32.93 8.05 -14.38
N ALA A 252 32.16 6.97 -14.23
CA ALA A 252 32.57 5.67 -14.75
C ALA A 252 32.38 5.66 -16.27
N GLU A 253 33.49 5.43 -17.00
CA GLU A 253 33.54 5.53 -18.45
C GLU A 253 33.50 4.16 -19.11
N PHE A 254 32.60 3.98 -20.06
CA PHE A 254 32.45 2.75 -20.82
C PHE A 254 32.58 3.02 -22.34
N GLU A 255 33.46 2.28 -23.01
CA GLU A 255 33.62 2.38 -24.46
C GLU A 255 32.39 1.78 -25.17
N CYS A 256 31.74 2.60 -26.00
CA CYS A 256 30.63 2.18 -26.83
C CYS A 256 31.17 1.48 -28.09
N ILE A 257 31.04 0.16 -28.19
CA ILE A 257 31.63 -0.66 -29.23
C ILE A 257 30.60 -1.10 -30.27
N ALA A 258 30.82 -0.75 -31.53
CA ALA A 258 30.03 -1.25 -32.65
C ALA A 258 30.62 -2.56 -33.19
N PRO A 259 29.96 -3.73 -33.01
CA PRO A 259 30.51 -5.01 -33.43
C PRO A 259 30.88 -5.04 -34.93
N LYS A 260 30.06 -4.40 -35.78
CA LYS A 260 30.28 -4.31 -37.22
C LYS A 260 31.53 -3.49 -37.62
N LYS A 261 32.09 -2.67 -36.72
CA LYS A 261 33.26 -1.82 -36.99
C LYS A 261 34.57 -2.42 -36.46
N LEU A 262 34.54 -3.46 -35.65
CA LEU A 262 35.71 -4.11 -35.05
C LEU A 262 36.71 -4.62 -36.08
N THR A 263 36.28 -4.95 -37.31
CA THR A 263 37.14 -5.39 -38.41
C THR A 263 37.95 -4.24 -39.04
N LYS A 264 37.65 -2.97 -38.73
CA LYS A 264 38.33 -1.81 -39.27
C LYS A 264 39.63 -1.52 -38.51
N ARG A 265 40.80 -1.55 -39.20
CA ARG A 265 42.14 -1.44 -38.61
C ARG A 265 42.40 -0.23 -37.69
N LYS A 266 41.65 0.87 -37.85
CA LYS A 266 41.80 2.12 -37.06
C LYS A 266 40.61 2.39 -36.10
N TYR A 267 39.64 1.49 -36.01
CA TYR A 267 38.49 1.65 -35.14
C TYR A 267 38.92 1.43 -33.70
N LYS A 268 38.51 2.32 -32.78
CA LYS A 268 38.67 2.16 -31.34
C LYS A 268 37.32 1.96 -30.65
N ASN A 269 36.44 2.95 -30.74
CA ASN A 269 35.07 2.90 -30.21
C ASN A 269 34.17 3.83 -31.04
N SER A 270 32.89 3.82 -30.77
CA SER A 270 31.88 4.69 -31.37
C SER A 270 31.41 5.81 -30.43
N GLY A 271 32.19 6.11 -29.41
CA GLY A 271 31.92 7.09 -28.36
C GLY A 271 32.15 6.49 -26.97
N ILE A 272 32.00 7.33 -25.95
CA ILE A 272 32.13 6.95 -24.54
C ILE A 272 30.79 7.23 -23.86
N ILE A 273 30.27 6.25 -23.13
CA ILE A 273 29.13 6.42 -22.23
C ILE A 273 29.68 6.65 -20.83
N ASN A 274 29.23 7.72 -20.19
CA ASN A 274 29.63 8.10 -18.84
C ASN A 274 28.47 7.85 -17.88
N ILE A 275 28.68 7.05 -16.85
CA ILE A 275 27.78 6.99 -15.69
C ILE A 275 28.25 8.06 -14.73
N ASN A 276 27.53 9.19 -14.70
CA ASN A 276 27.88 10.37 -13.91
C ASN A 276 27.56 10.18 -12.43
N ASN A 277 26.52 9.39 -12.13
CA ASN A 277 26.13 8.98 -10.80
C ASN A 277 25.37 7.67 -10.89
N CYS A 278 25.60 6.78 -9.93
CA CYS A 278 24.83 5.55 -9.76
C CYS A 278 24.78 5.22 -8.28
N GLN A 279 23.65 5.48 -7.66
CA GLN A 279 23.45 5.22 -6.23
C GLN A 279 22.36 4.17 -6.03
N VAL A 280 22.64 3.17 -5.21
CA VAL A 280 21.64 2.21 -4.76
C VAL A 280 21.04 2.71 -3.46
N VAL A 281 19.75 3.02 -3.50
CA VAL A 281 18.97 3.45 -2.35
C VAL A 281 17.88 2.42 -2.03
N LYS A 282 17.48 2.36 -0.78
CA LYS A 282 16.33 1.55 -0.36
C LYS A 282 15.08 2.42 -0.46
N GLU A 283 14.11 2.03 -1.29
CA GLU A 283 12.74 2.53 -1.19
C GLU A 283 12.00 1.74 -0.13
N TYR A 284 11.26 2.46 0.71
CA TYR A 284 10.47 1.81 1.74
C TYR A 284 9.10 1.45 1.17
N THR A 285 8.67 0.22 1.43
CA THR A 285 7.35 -0.28 1.06
C THR A 285 6.29 0.21 2.04
N PHE A 286 5.01 0.03 1.70
CA PHE A 286 3.92 0.24 2.65
C PHE A 286 4.14 -0.52 3.96
N LEU A 287 4.53 -1.80 3.86
CA LEU A 287 4.80 -2.62 5.05
C LEU A 287 6.00 -2.12 5.85
N ASP A 288 7.08 -1.65 5.22
CA ASP A 288 8.20 -1.02 5.92
C ASP A 288 7.70 0.16 6.79
N TYR A 289 6.77 0.99 6.27
CA TYR A 289 6.21 2.12 7.04
C TYR A 289 5.32 1.63 8.17
N ILE A 290 4.40 0.70 7.91
CA ILE A 290 3.47 0.18 8.93
C ILE A 290 4.24 -0.56 10.04
N MET A 291 5.10 -1.50 9.68
CA MET A 291 5.97 -2.22 10.63
C MET A 291 6.95 -1.28 11.34
N GLY A 292 7.32 -0.18 10.69
CA GLY A 292 8.16 0.87 11.24
C GLY A 292 7.47 1.77 12.27
N GLY A 293 6.16 1.63 12.46
CA GLY A 293 5.36 2.36 13.44
C GLY A 293 4.59 3.56 12.88
N CYS A 294 4.45 3.66 11.54
CA CYS A 294 3.55 4.62 10.92
C CYS A 294 2.09 4.25 11.27
N GLN A 295 1.34 5.22 11.77
CA GLN A 295 -0.09 5.07 12.09
C GLN A 295 -0.94 5.53 10.92
N ILE A 296 -1.91 4.71 10.51
CA ILE A 296 -2.92 5.10 9.52
C ILE A 296 -4.17 5.58 10.28
N ASN A 297 -4.46 6.86 10.18
CA ASN A 297 -5.60 7.49 10.85
C ASN A 297 -6.77 7.59 9.88
N PHE A 298 -7.84 6.85 10.13
CA PHE A 298 -9.03 6.88 9.31
C PHE A 298 -10.09 7.83 9.89
N THR A 299 -10.59 8.72 9.03
CA THR A 299 -11.74 9.58 9.31
C THR A 299 -12.87 9.20 8.37
N ILE A 300 -14.09 9.06 8.87
CA ILE A 300 -15.27 8.72 8.07
C ILE A 300 -16.17 9.96 7.97
N ALA A 301 -16.59 10.29 6.75
CA ALA A 301 -17.57 11.35 6.47
C ALA A 301 -18.82 10.76 5.81
N ILE A 302 -19.98 11.05 6.35
CA ILE A 302 -21.27 10.48 5.93
C ILE A 302 -22.16 11.59 5.41
N ASP A 303 -22.72 11.37 4.22
CA ASP A 303 -23.65 12.26 3.55
C ASP A 303 -25.05 12.15 4.17
N PHE A 304 -25.55 13.26 4.74
CA PHE A 304 -26.90 13.39 5.25
C PHE A 304 -27.72 14.42 4.45
N THR A 305 -27.52 14.47 3.14
CA THR A 305 -28.31 15.36 2.27
C THR A 305 -29.67 14.78 1.93
N GLY A 306 -30.58 15.66 1.49
CA GLY A 306 -31.98 15.32 1.25
C GLY A 306 -32.21 14.35 0.08
N SER A 307 -31.25 14.21 -0.84
CA SER A 307 -31.26 13.22 -1.94
C SER A 307 -31.36 11.77 -1.43
N ASN A 308 -30.85 11.49 -0.24
CA ASN A 308 -30.92 10.17 0.41
C ASN A 308 -32.36 9.75 0.80
N GLY A 309 -33.33 10.66 0.76
CA GLY A 309 -34.72 10.38 1.15
C GLY A 309 -34.95 10.38 2.67
N ASP A 310 -36.23 10.33 3.09
CA ASP A 310 -36.60 10.32 4.50
C ASP A 310 -36.16 8.99 5.16
N PRO A 311 -35.32 9.00 6.20
CA PRO A 311 -34.85 7.79 6.89
C PRO A 311 -35.92 6.88 7.47
N SER A 312 -37.15 7.40 7.66
CA SER A 312 -38.30 6.61 8.10
C SER A 312 -38.93 5.78 6.96
N SER A 313 -38.63 6.11 5.72
CA SER A 313 -39.13 5.46 4.51
C SER A 313 -38.22 4.31 4.07
N PRO A 314 -38.75 3.12 3.75
CA PRO A 314 -37.95 2.02 3.21
C PRO A 314 -37.20 2.33 1.90
N GLN A 315 -37.56 3.40 1.19
CA GLN A 315 -36.90 3.84 -0.04
C GLN A 315 -35.68 4.73 0.22
N SER A 316 -35.49 5.18 1.45
CA SER A 316 -34.32 5.97 1.81
C SER A 316 -33.05 5.12 1.86
N LEU A 317 -31.94 5.67 1.39
CA LEU A 317 -30.62 5.04 1.52
C LEU A 317 -30.16 4.94 2.99
N HIS A 318 -30.73 5.78 3.88
CA HIS A 318 -30.48 5.75 5.32
C HIS A 318 -31.50 4.91 6.11
N TYR A 319 -32.45 4.25 5.45
CA TYR A 319 -33.42 3.40 6.16
C TYR A 319 -32.71 2.28 6.94
N ILE A 320 -32.97 2.19 8.24
CA ILE A 320 -32.44 1.13 9.07
C ILE A 320 -33.36 -0.10 8.96
N ASN A 321 -32.94 -1.02 8.09
CA ASN A 321 -33.66 -2.26 7.88
C ASN A 321 -33.41 -3.22 9.05
N PRO A 322 -34.45 -3.74 9.75
CA PRO A 322 -34.29 -4.74 10.80
C PRO A 322 -33.70 -6.08 10.31
N GLU A 323 -33.81 -6.39 9.02
CA GLU A 323 -33.39 -7.66 8.42
C GLU A 323 -32.07 -7.58 7.64
N GLY A 324 -31.41 -6.40 7.60
CA GLY A 324 -30.19 -6.25 6.83
C GLY A 324 -29.56 -4.87 6.95
N TYR A 325 -28.43 -4.68 6.27
CA TYR A 325 -27.71 -3.41 6.24
C TYR A 325 -28.17 -2.57 5.03
N ASN A 326 -28.33 -1.27 5.22
CA ASN A 326 -28.37 -0.32 4.11
C ASN A 326 -26.95 -0.17 3.50
N GLU A 327 -26.85 0.50 2.34
CA GLU A 327 -25.59 0.62 1.62
C GLU A 327 -24.52 1.40 2.42
N TYR A 328 -24.91 2.41 3.23
CA TYR A 328 -24.01 3.11 4.14
C TYR A 328 -23.39 2.18 5.18
N LEU A 329 -24.23 1.41 5.87
CA LEU A 329 -23.77 0.44 6.86
C LEU A 329 -22.88 -0.65 6.22
N ALA A 330 -23.28 -1.13 5.04
CA ALA A 330 -22.50 -2.14 4.33
C ALA A 330 -21.11 -1.61 3.94
N ALA A 331 -21.01 -0.36 3.47
CA ALA A 331 -19.73 0.28 3.17
C ALA A 331 -18.87 0.49 4.44
N ILE A 332 -19.46 0.98 5.52
CA ILE A 332 -18.77 1.17 6.82
C ILE A 332 -18.20 -0.16 7.32
N TRP A 333 -18.99 -1.24 7.29
CA TRP A 333 -18.54 -2.56 7.73
C TRP A 333 -17.47 -3.16 6.83
N ALA A 334 -17.63 -3.06 5.50
CA ALA A 334 -16.70 -3.64 4.54
C ALA A 334 -15.29 -3.03 4.69
N VAL A 335 -15.22 -1.71 4.67
CA VAL A 335 -13.95 -0.98 4.79
C VAL A 335 -13.42 -1.05 6.23
N GLY A 336 -14.28 -0.83 7.21
CA GLY A 336 -13.93 -0.78 8.62
C GLY A 336 -13.31 -2.06 9.17
N ASN A 337 -13.77 -3.23 8.71
CA ASN A 337 -13.18 -4.51 9.14
C ASN A 337 -11.72 -4.68 8.73
N VAL A 338 -11.31 -4.09 7.63
CA VAL A 338 -9.90 -4.11 7.19
C VAL A 338 -9.10 -3.07 7.96
N ILE A 339 -9.55 -1.81 7.94
CA ILE A 339 -8.76 -0.68 8.47
C ILE A 339 -8.53 -0.72 9.98
N GLN A 340 -9.44 -1.34 10.76
CA GLN A 340 -9.30 -1.42 12.21
C GLN A 340 -8.07 -2.19 12.71
N ASP A 341 -7.44 -2.99 11.84
CA ASP A 341 -6.20 -3.70 12.17
C ASP A 341 -4.97 -2.81 12.08
N TYR A 342 -5.08 -1.67 11.38
CA TYR A 342 -3.99 -0.71 11.13
C TYR A 342 -4.11 0.56 11.98
N ASP A 343 -5.19 0.72 12.74
CA ASP A 343 -5.35 1.77 13.75
C ASP A 343 -5.15 1.19 15.15
N SER A 344 -4.02 1.54 15.78
CA SER A 344 -3.62 0.96 17.08
C SER A 344 -4.57 1.29 18.22
N ASN A 345 -5.25 2.43 18.16
CA ASN A 345 -6.18 2.88 19.20
C ASN A 345 -7.64 2.51 18.90
N LYS A 346 -7.95 2.12 17.66
CA LYS A 346 -9.29 1.77 17.17
C LYS A 346 -10.34 2.85 17.45
N MET A 347 -9.93 4.11 17.37
CA MET A 347 -10.77 5.27 17.65
C MET A 347 -10.96 6.08 16.37
N PHE A 348 -12.15 5.97 15.78
CA PHE A 348 -12.46 6.57 14.49
C PHE A 348 -13.22 7.88 14.65
N PRO A 349 -12.67 9.04 14.22
CA PRO A 349 -13.45 10.27 14.12
C PRO A 349 -14.45 10.15 12.97
N VAL A 350 -15.72 10.45 13.26
CA VAL A 350 -16.80 10.31 12.26
C VAL A 350 -17.61 11.60 12.20
N PHE A 351 -17.70 12.14 11.00
CA PHE A 351 -18.39 13.37 10.70
C PHE A 351 -19.58 13.14 9.76
N GLY A 352 -20.63 13.95 9.92
CA GLY A 352 -21.71 14.06 8.97
C GLY A 352 -21.65 15.41 8.26
N PHE A 353 -22.25 15.50 7.09
CA PHE A 353 -22.42 16.75 6.35
C PHE A 353 -23.79 16.84 5.67
N GLY A 354 -24.24 18.05 5.34
CA GLY A 354 -25.48 18.30 4.60
C GLY A 354 -26.77 18.21 5.40
N ALA A 355 -26.71 18.18 6.74
CA ALA A 355 -27.89 18.10 7.61
C ALA A 355 -28.18 19.38 8.40
N GLN A 356 -29.44 19.59 8.75
CA GLN A 356 -29.86 20.55 9.76
C GLN A 356 -29.79 19.95 11.16
N LEU A 357 -29.16 20.67 12.09
CA LEU A 357 -28.87 20.21 13.44
C LEU A 357 -29.64 20.99 14.52
N PRO A 358 -30.15 20.31 15.57
CA PRO A 358 -30.73 20.98 16.72
C PRO A 358 -29.65 21.76 17.51
N PRO A 359 -30.01 22.80 18.30
CA PRO A 359 -31.35 23.36 18.44
C PRO A 359 -31.70 24.39 17.38
N SER A 360 -30.71 24.92 16.64
CA SER A 360 -30.92 26.04 15.68
C SER A 360 -31.49 25.59 14.35
N TRP A 361 -31.41 24.30 14.02
CA TRP A 361 -31.81 23.74 12.73
C TRP A 361 -31.12 24.43 11.52
N GLN A 362 -29.89 24.89 11.77
CA GLN A 362 -29.02 25.36 10.69
C GLN A 362 -28.33 24.20 10.01
N VAL A 363 -28.07 24.35 8.72
CA VAL A 363 -27.32 23.36 7.95
C VAL A 363 -25.88 23.35 8.41
N SER A 364 -25.34 22.15 8.64
CA SER A 364 -23.92 21.94 8.90
C SER A 364 -23.32 21.09 7.80
N HIS A 365 -22.14 21.51 7.34
CA HIS A 365 -21.34 20.79 6.33
C HIS A 365 -20.21 19.98 6.95
N GLU A 366 -20.13 19.99 8.28
CA GLU A 366 -19.22 19.19 9.07
C GLU A 366 -19.70 19.15 10.53
N PHE A 367 -20.05 18.00 11.03
CA PHE A 367 -20.41 17.82 12.43
C PHE A 367 -20.10 16.40 12.91
N PRO A 368 -19.66 16.20 14.17
CA PRO A 368 -19.45 14.86 14.71
C PRO A 368 -20.78 14.13 14.86
N ILE A 369 -20.90 12.90 14.35
CA ILE A 369 -22.17 12.15 14.38
C ILE A 369 -22.57 11.70 15.79
N ASN A 370 -21.61 11.65 16.73
CA ASN A 370 -21.88 11.43 18.15
C ASN A 370 -22.35 12.71 18.89
N PHE A 371 -22.47 13.85 18.18
CA PHE A 371 -22.82 15.17 18.71
C PHE A 371 -21.92 15.67 19.84
N ASN A 372 -20.68 15.23 19.89
CA ASN A 372 -19.66 15.69 20.83
C ASN A 372 -18.50 16.39 20.10
N PRO A 373 -18.54 17.72 19.90
CA PRO A 373 -17.46 18.43 19.18
C PRO A 373 -16.10 18.35 19.88
N ALA A 374 -16.07 18.14 21.20
CA ALA A 374 -14.82 18.00 21.93
C ALA A 374 -14.18 16.60 21.76
N ASN A 375 -14.98 15.61 21.37
CA ASN A 375 -14.50 14.25 21.15
C ASN A 375 -15.33 13.54 20.07
N PRO A 376 -14.97 13.69 18.77
CA PRO A 376 -15.70 13.11 17.65
C PRO A 376 -15.45 11.60 17.46
N PHE A 377 -14.62 10.99 18.29
CA PHE A 377 -14.18 9.62 18.13
C PHE A 377 -15.24 8.60 18.53
N CYS A 378 -15.37 7.55 17.72
CA CYS A 378 -16.18 6.37 17.96
C CYS A 378 -15.26 5.16 18.20
N ALA A 379 -15.57 4.34 19.21
CA ALA A 379 -14.74 3.19 19.60
C ALA A 379 -15.05 1.98 18.70
N GLY A 380 -14.11 1.60 17.86
CA GLY A 380 -14.25 0.51 16.89
C GLY A 380 -15.35 0.78 15.85
N ILE A 381 -15.46 -0.13 14.90
CA ILE A 381 -16.51 -0.02 13.86
C ILE A 381 -17.91 -0.18 14.42
N GLU A 382 -18.08 -0.99 15.45
CA GLU A 382 -19.36 -1.12 16.17
C GLU A 382 -19.81 0.21 16.80
N GLY A 383 -18.86 0.99 17.34
CA GLY A 383 -19.13 2.33 17.86
C GLY A 383 -19.53 3.31 16.76
N VAL A 384 -18.92 3.22 15.58
CA VAL A 384 -19.30 4.01 14.40
C VAL A 384 -20.73 3.69 13.96
N VAL A 385 -21.07 2.40 13.82
CA VAL A 385 -22.41 1.94 13.46
C VAL A 385 -23.46 2.40 14.48
N THR A 386 -23.15 2.28 15.76
CA THR A 386 -24.04 2.72 16.83
C THR A 386 -24.28 4.23 16.77
N ALA A 387 -23.22 5.04 16.60
CA ALA A 387 -23.34 6.49 16.49
C ALA A 387 -24.14 6.90 15.25
N TYR A 388 -23.91 6.25 14.09
CA TYR A 388 -24.66 6.47 12.86
C TYR A 388 -26.17 6.22 13.06
N GLN A 389 -26.55 5.08 13.62
CA GLN A 389 -27.95 4.75 13.88
C GLN A 389 -28.62 5.73 14.87
N GLN A 390 -27.88 6.15 15.90
CA GLN A 390 -28.38 7.09 16.91
C GLN A 390 -28.46 8.53 16.43
N CYS A 391 -27.70 8.94 15.42
CA CYS A 391 -27.74 10.30 14.92
C CYS A 391 -28.94 10.57 14.00
N LEU A 392 -29.40 9.58 13.20
CA LEU A 392 -30.46 9.72 12.22
C LEU A 392 -31.75 10.36 12.76
N PRO A 393 -32.33 9.95 13.91
CA PRO A 393 -33.55 10.56 14.44
C PRO A 393 -33.33 11.97 15.01
N ARG A 394 -32.08 12.43 15.15
CA ARG A 394 -31.74 13.71 15.80
C ARG A 394 -31.45 14.82 14.80
N LEU A 395 -31.38 14.55 13.52
CA LEU A 395 -31.06 15.50 12.45
C LEU A 395 -32.18 15.53 11.39
N LYS A 396 -32.12 16.51 10.49
CA LYS A 396 -32.94 16.53 9.28
C LYS A 396 -32.03 16.56 8.07
N LEU A 397 -32.26 15.63 7.14
CA LEU A 397 -31.53 15.62 5.88
C LEU A 397 -31.87 16.88 5.10
N TRP A 398 -30.83 17.51 4.51
CA TRP A 398 -31.03 18.79 3.81
C TRP A 398 -30.13 18.92 2.60
N GLY A 399 -29.06 19.65 2.64
CA GLY A 399 -28.12 20.01 1.57
C GLY A 399 -27.57 21.42 1.76
N PRO A 400 -26.66 21.86 0.92
CA PRO A 400 -26.05 21.19 -0.23
C PRO A 400 -25.01 20.11 0.14
N THR A 401 -24.56 19.33 -0.88
CA THR A 401 -23.55 18.29 -0.76
C THR A 401 -22.15 18.90 -0.94
N ASN A 402 -21.51 19.28 0.15
CA ASN A 402 -20.21 19.95 0.15
C ASN A 402 -19.14 19.05 0.76
N PHE A 403 -18.08 18.74 -0.02
CA PHE A 403 -16.97 17.91 0.44
C PHE A 403 -15.79 18.72 0.98
N SER A 404 -15.59 19.95 0.47
CA SER A 404 -14.42 20.75 0.86
C SER A 404 -14.28 20.96 2.38
N PRO A 405 -15.35 21.09 3.21
CA PRO A 405 -15.20 21.27 4.65
C PRO A 405 -14.52 20.07 5.33
N VAL A 406 -15.00 18.85 5.07
CA VAL A 406 -14.42 17.64 5.68
C VAL A 406 -13.02 17.33 5.14
N ILE A 407 -12.75 17.62 3.85
CA ILE A 407 -11.40 17.49 3.27
C ILE A 407 -10.44 18.44 3.98
N ASN A 408 -10.80 19.70 4.12
CA ASN A 408 -9.97 20.72 4.78
C ASN A 408 -9.75 20.39 6.27
N HIS A 409 -10.74 19.81 6.94
CA HIS A 409 -10.63 19.38 8.34
C HIS A 409 -9.51 18.33 8.50
N VAL A 410 -9.55 17.26 7.72
CA VAL A 410 -8.52 16.20 7.78
C VAL A 410 -7.16 16.72 7.31
N ALA A 411 -7.13 17.57 6.27
CA ALA A 411 -5.90 18.21 5.79
C ALA A 411 -5.19 19.06 6.87
N CYS A 412 -5.93 19.64 7.82
CA CYS A 412 -5.33 20.34 8.96
C CYS A 412 -4.47 19.41 9.84
N PHE A 413 -4.96 18.21 10.14
CA PHE A 413 -4.18 17.22 10.91
C PHE A 413 -3.00 16.68 10.12
N ALA A 414 -3.21 16.37 8.84
CA ALA A 414 -2.14 15.92 7.95
C ALA A 414 -1.00 16.95 7.82
N ARG A 415 -1.35 18.25 7.79
CA ARG A 415 -0.37 19.35 7.77
C ARG A 415 0.44 19.41 9.07
N GLN A 416 -0.19 19.19 10.22
CA GLN A 416 0.51 19.18 11.51
C GLN A 416 1.47 17.98 11.59
N ALA A 417 1.08 16.80 11.10
CA ALA A 417 1.92 15.62 11.07
C ALA A 417 3.16 15.82 10.18
N LEU A 418 3.03 16.51 9.05
CA LEU A 418 4.15 16.78 8.15
C LEU A 418 5.26 17.60 8.80
N TRP A 419 4.93 18.49 9.76
CA TRP A 419 5.93 19.28 10.47
C TRP A 419 6.88 18.47 11.36
N GLN A 420 6.50 17.23 11.72
CA GLN A 420 7.35 16.34 12.52
C GLN A 420 8.53 15.77 11.73
N SER A 421 8.54 15.90 10.40
CA SER A 421 9.61 15.41 9.49
C SER A 421 9.95 13.92 9.64
N ILE A 422 8.99 13.12 10.10
CA ILE A 422 9.08 11.65 10.20
C ILE A 422 7.80 11.02 9.66
N ALA A 423 7.91 9.82 9.12
CA ALA A 423 6.75 9.08 8.58
C ALA A 423 5.89 8.44 9.70
N SER A 424 5.47 9.24 10.70
CA SER A 424 4.76 8.73 11.89
C SER A 424 3.26 8.56 11.69
N GLN A 425 2.65 9.36 10.81
CA GLN A 425 1.20 9.38 10.62
C GLN A 425 0.83 9.61 9.16
N TYR A 426 -0.19 8.90 8.70
CA TYR A 426 -0.85 9.11 7.42
C TYR A 426 -2.36 9.17 7.64
N PHE A 427 -3.07 10.00 6.90
CA PHE A 427 -4.49 10.26 7.10
C PHE A 427 -5.31 9.78 5.90
N VAL A 428 -6.40 9.10 6.17
CA VAL A 428 -7.34 8.62 5.14
C VAL A 428 -8.73 9.15 5.47
N LEU A 429 -9.29 9.89 4.53
CA LEU A 429 -10.68 10.35 4.61
C LEU A 429 -11.56 9.45 3.74
N LEU A 430 -12.46 8.70 4.36
CA LEU A 430 -13.50 7.93 3.69
C LEU A 430 -14.78 8.75 3.63
N ILE A 431 -15.21 9.16 2.43
CA ILE A 431 -16.50 9.85 2.17
C ILE A 431 -17.49 8.83 1.62
N ILE A 432 -18.64 8.70 2.25
CA ILE A 432 -19.74 7.85 1.75
C ILE A 432 -20.90 8.78 1.38
N THR A 433 -21.32 8.78 0.12
CA THR A 433 -22.25 9.78 -0.45
C THR A 433 -23.13 9.17 -1.54
N ASP A 434 -24.35 9.76 -1.72
CA ASP A 434 -25.31 9.34 -2.75
C ASP A 434 -25.43 10.36 -3.90
N GLY A 435 -24.76 11.51 -3.79
CA GLY A 435 -25.14 12.68 -4.58
C GLY A 435 -24.05 13.35 -5.38
N VAL A 436 -24.51 14.28 -6.20
CA VAL A 436 -23.70 15.18 -7.01
C VAL A 436 -23.07 16.24 -6.09
N ILE A 437 -21.78 16.51 -6.29
CA ILE A 437 -21.03 17.50 -5.49
C ILE A 437 -21.51 18.90 -5.83
N THR A 438 -21.89 19.67 -4.80
CA THR A 438 -22.37 21.04 -4.99
C THR A 438 -21.23 22.08 -4.99
N ASP A 439 -20.15 21.80 -4.26
CA ASP A 439 -18.97 22.67 -4.12
C ASP A 439 -17.76 22.17 -4.93
N MET A 440 -17.96 21.72 -6.16
CA MET A 440 -16.91 21.10 -7.00
C MET A 440 -15.64 21.94 -7.10
N ASP A 441 -15.73 23.25 -7.30
CA ASP A 441 -14.56 24.12 -7.41
C ASP A 441 -13.75 24.21 -6.11
N GLN A 442 -14.44 24.29 -4.97
CA GLN A 442 -13.82 24.30 -3.65
C GLN A 442 -13.23 22.91 -3.33
N THR A 443 -13.93 21.85 -3.69
CA THR A 443 -13.49 20.45 -3.54
C THR A 443 -12.22 20.20 -4.33
N ARG A 444 -12.15 20.58 -5.61
CA ARG A 444 -10.95 20.49 -6.44
C ARG A 444 -9.77 21.25 -5.84
N THR A 445 -10.03 22.45 -5.33
CA THR A 445 -8.99 23.25 -4.65
C THR A 445 -8.47 22.54 -3.41
N ALA A 446 -9.36 22.02 -2.57
CA ALA A 446 -9.01 21.30 -1.35
C ALA A 446 -8.20 20.03 -1.64
N ILE A 447 -8.58 19.25 -2.67
CA ILE A 447 -7.85 18.04 -3.09
C ILE A 447 -6.44 18.39 -3.59
N VAL A 448 -6.32 19.43 -4.45
CA VAL A 448 -5.01 19.87 -4.96
C VAL A 448 -4.09 20.34 -3.84
N GLU A 449 -4.60 21.05 -2.84
CA GLU A 449 -3.82 21.42 -1.64
C GLU A 449 -3.46 20.19 -0.80
N ALA A 450 -4.40 19.27 -0.58
CA ALA A 450 -4.20 18.06 0.19
C ALA A 450 -3.22 17.07 -0.47
N SER A 451 -3.06 17.10 -1.79
CA SER A 451 -2.13 16.23 -2.52
C SER A 451 -0.66 16.37 -2.09
N ARG A 452 -0.32 17.46 -1.41
CA ARG A 452 1.01 17.75 -0.83
C ARG A 452 1.17 17.26 0.61
N LEU A 453 0.16 16.61 1.17
CA LEU A 453 0.09 16.19 2.57
C LEU A 453 0.09 14.66 2.67
N PRO A 454 0.44 14.06 3.82
CA PRO A 454 0.32 12.63 4.06
C PRO A 454 -1.14 12.22 4.22
N MET A 455 -1.89 12.26 3.10
CA MET A 455 -3.33 12.09 3.09
C MET A 455 -3.80 11.43 1.80
N SER A 456 -4.84 10.59 1.93
CA SER A 456 -5.65 10.03 0.82
C SER A 456 -7.12 10.26 1.07
N ILE A 457 -7.89 10.29 0.00
CA ILE A 457 -9.34 10.47 0.01
C ILE A 457 -9.97 9.29 -0.73
N ILE A 458 -10.86 8.59 -0.05
CA ILE A 458 -11.63 7.49 -0.63
C ILE A 458 -13.09 7.92 -0.68
N ILE A 459 -13.72 7.80 -1.84
CA ILE A 459 -15.13 8.14 -2.05
C ILE A 459 -15.89 6.86 -2.41
N VAL A 460 -16.89 6.50 -1.62
CA VAL A 460 -17.81 5.40 -1.91
C VAL A 460 -19.16 5.97 -2.30
N GLY A 461 -19.54 5.80 -3.57
CA GLY A 461 -20.83 6.23 -4.09
C GLY A 461 -21.92 5.18 -3.83
N VAL A 462 -22.93 5.51 -3.02
CA VAL A 462 -24.08 4.65 -2.70
C VAL A 462 -25.32 5.08 -3.52
N GLY A 463 -26.24 4.14 -3.74
CA GLY A 463 -27.43 4.41 -4.54
C GLY A 463 -27.19 4.40 -6.04
N GLY A 464 -28.11 5.03 -6.78
CA GLY A 464 -28.18 4.96 -8.25
C GLY A 464 -27.91 6.28 -9.00
N ALA A 465 -27.34 7.27 -8.33
CA ALA A 465 -27.06 8.58 -8.94
C ALA A 465 -26.00 8.53 -10.05
N ASP A 466 -25.87 9.64 -10.79
CA ASP A 466 -24.76 9.87 -11.72
C ASP A 466 -23.51 10.30 -10.93
N PHE A 467 -22.45 9.49 -11.02
CA PHE A 467 -21.18 9.72 -10.34
C PHE A 467 -20.07 10.26 -11.26
N SER A 468 -20.40 10.75 -12.44
CA SER A 468 -19.42 11.27 -13.41
C SER A 468 -18.49 12.35 -12.84
N GLU A 469 -19.00 13.18 -11.92
CA GLU A 469 -18.17 14.18 -11.22
C GLU A 469 -17.17 13.56 -10.25
N MET A 470 -17.50 12.43 -9.63
CA MET A 470 -16.59 11.69 -8.72
C MET A 470 -15.56 10.89 -9.49
N GLU A 471 -15.96 10.28 -10.62
CA GLU A 471 -15.05 9.68 -11.59
C GLU A 471 -14.06 10.71 -12.15
N PHE A 472 -14.47 11.96 -12.30
CA PHE A 472 -13.58 13.05 -12.69
C PHE A 472 -12.58 13.44 -11.59
N LEU A 473 -12.93 13.32 -10.31
CA LEU A 473 -12.00 13.58 -9.20
C LEU A 473 -10.98 12.46 -9.03
N ASP A 474 -11.36 11.22 -9.36
CA ASP A 474 -10.53 10.02 -9.45
C ASP A 474 -9.89 9.95 -10.84
N SER A 475 -8.86 10.74 -11.06
CA SER A 475 -8.29 10.92 -12.39
C SER A 475 -6.95 10.20 -12.55
N ASP A 476 -7.00 8.89 -12.78
CA ASP A 476 -5.84 8.01 -13.01
C ASP A 476 -4.92 8.49 -14.15
N ASP A 477 -5.49 9.05 -15.21
CA ASP A 477 -4.74 9.42 -16.43
C ASP A 477 -4.10 10.82 -16.37
N LYS A 478 -4.60 11.72 -15.50
CA LYS A 478 -4.14 13.12 -15.42
C LYS A 478 -4.30 13.66 -14.02
N LEU A 479 -3.24 14.28 -13.51
CA LEU A 479 -3.30 14.96 -12.22
C LEU A 479 -4.41 16.04 -12.21
N LEU A 480 -5.19 16.05 -11.13
CA LEU A 480 -6.30 16.98 -10.94
C LEU A 480 -5.80 18.43 -10.93
N CYS A 481 -6.54 19.32 -11.57
CA CYS A 481 -6.26 20.75 -11.60
C CYS A 481 -7.32 21.54 -10.81
N SER A 482 -6.88 22.49 -9.99
CA SER A 482 -7.77 23.45 -9.35
C SER A 482 -8.41 24.40 -10.40
N PRO A 483 -9.50 25.09 -10.08
CA PRO A 483 -10.07 26.12 -10.97
C PRO A 483 -9.11 27.26 -11.30
N ARG A 484 -8.06 27.45 -10.47
CA ARG A 484 -7.00 28.45 -10.69
C ARG A 484 -5.86 27.97 -11.57
N GLY A 485 -5.86 26.67 -11.95
CA GLY A 485 -4.83 26.06 -12.77
C GLY A 485 -3.68 25.42 -11.98
N ASP A 486 -3.75 25.40 -10.64
CA ASP A 486 -2.77 24.66 -9.82
C ASP A 486 -2.98 23.16 -10.04
N VAL A 487 -1.88 22.43 -10.22
CA VAL A 487 -1.90 20.99 -10.46
C VAL A 487 -1.61 20.23 -9.17
N ALA A 488 -2.33 19.14 -8.92
CA ALA A 488 -2.06 18.23 -7.81
C ALA A 488 -0.64 17.66 -7.90
N SER A 489 0.02 17.48 -6.76
CA SER A 489 1.38 16.91 -6.71
C SER A 489 1.38 15.41 -6.97
N ARG A 490 0.29 14.73 -6.65
CA ARG A 490 0.06 13.30 -6.85
C ARG A 490 -1.45 13.04 -6.86
N ASP A 491 -1.85 11.89 -7.35
CA ASP A 491 -3.20 11.41 -7.15
C ASP A 491 -3.38 10.94 -5.70
N ILE A 492 -4.51 11.33 -5.08
CA ILE A 492 -4.87 11.01 -3.71
C ILE A 492 -6.33 10.56 -3.56
N VAL A 493 -7.07 10.47 -4.67
CA VAL A 493 -8.51 10.17 -4.67
C VAL A 493 -8.74 8.81 -5.28
N GLN A 494 -9.50 7.98 -4.60
CA GLN A 494 -10.05 6.71 -5.11
C GLN A 494 -11.57 6.79 -5.05
N PHE A 495 -12.26 6.59 -6.17
CA PHE A 495 -13.72 6.52 -6.23
C PHE A 495 -14.19 5.10 -6.52
N VAL A 496 -15.17 4.62 -5.75
CA VAL A 496 -15.75 3.28 -5.92
C VAL A 496 -17.27 3.33 -5.85
N PRO A 497 -17.99 3.01 -6.93
CA PRO A 497 -19.45 2.91 -6.89
C PRO A 497 -19.88 1.60 -6.21
N PHE A 498 -20.57 1.70 -5.06
CA PHE A 498 -21.04 0.56 -4.25
C PHE A 498 -21.90 -0.44 -5.06
N ARG A 499 -22.70 0.06 -6.00
CA ARG A 499 -23.61 -0.76 -6.82
C ARG A 499 -22.97 -1.93 -7.57
N TYR A 500 -21.67 -1.87 -7.83
CA TYR A 500 -20.94 -2.95 -8.50
C TYR A 500 -20.51 -4.08 -7.55
N PHE A 501 -20.65 -3.88 -6.24
CA PHE A 501 -20.17 -4.81 -5.21
C PHE A 501 -21.29 -5.33 -4.29
N GLN A 502 -22.56 -5.16 -4.66
CA GLN A 502 -23.70 -5.58 -3.84
C GLN A 502 -23.59 -7.05 -3.45
N GLY A 503 -23.62 -7.31 -2.14
CA GLY A 503 -23.49 -8.66 -1.58
C GLY A 503 -22.04 -9.20 -1.49
N ASN A 504 -21.04 -8.44 -1.94
CA ASN A 504 -19.62 -8.84 -1.85
C ASN A 504 -18.77 -7.78 -1.13
N SER A 505 -18.85 -7.80 0.20
CA SER A 505 -18.10 -6.86 1.06
C SER A 505 -16.57 -6.97 0.93
N VAL A 506 -16.07 -8.16 0.61
CA VAL A 506 -14.63 -8.38 0.41
C VAL A 506 -14.16 -7.68 -0.87
N ALA A 507 -14.86 -7.87 -1.97
CA ALA A 507 -14.50 -7.20 -3.23
C ALA A 507 -14.65 -5.67 -3.13
N LEU A 508 -15.63 -5.16 -2.38
CA LEU A 508 -15.77 -3.74 -2.10
C LEU A 508 -14.54 -3.21 -1.35
N ALA A 509 -14.14 -3.86 -0.24
CA ALA A 509 -12.97 -3.46 0.53
C ALA A 509 -11.69 -3.50 -0.31
N GLN A 510 -11.51 -4.54 -1.12
CA GLN A 510 -10.39 -4.66 -2.04
C GLN A 510 -10.31 -3.49 -3.02
N SER A 511 -11.42 -3.14 -3.67
CA SER A 511 -11.47 -2.03 -4.62
C SER A 511 -11.23 -0.67 -3.94
N VAL A 512 -11.85 -0.46 -2.78
CA VAL A 512 -11.77 0.80 -2.01
C VAL A 512 -10.36 1.08 -1.47
N LEU A 513 -9.61 0.04 -1.13
CA LEU A 513 -8.29 0.15 -0.49
C LEU A 513 -7.12 -0.15 -1.44
N ALA A 514 -7.38 -0.43 -2.72
CA ALA A 514 -6.39 -0.92 -3.68
C ALA A 514 -5.17 0.00 -3.82
N GLU A 515 -5.39 1.31 -3.88
CA GLU A 515 -4.32 2.30 -4.13
C GLU A 515 -3.63 2.80 -2.87
N LEU A 516 -4.24 2.61 -1.70
CA LEU A 516 -3.74 3.19 -0.46
C LEU A 516 -2.29 2.79 -0.14
N PRO A 517 -1.84 1.52 -0.30
CA PRO A 517 -0.46 1.14 -0.06
C PRO A 517 0.53 1.94 -0.92
N ASP A 518 0.25 2.11 -2.20
CA ASP A 518 1.12 2.84 -3.13
C ASP A 518 1.10 4.35 -2.85
N GLN A 519 -0.06 4.90 -2.51
CA GLN A 519 -0.19 6.32 -2.15
C GLN A 519 0.58 6.66 -0.85
N VAL A 520 0.58 5.78 0.15
CA VAL A 520 1.36 5.93 1.39
C VAL A 520 2.86 5.85 1.10
N ALA A 521 3.30 4.79 0.44
CA ALA A 521 4.72 4.55 0.16
C ALA A 521 5.30 5.64 -0.74
N SER A 522 4.63 5.99 -1.84
CA SER A 522 5.08 7.03 -2.77
C SER A 522 5.18 8.40 -2.10
N PHE A 523 4.22 8.75 -1.22
CA PHE A 523 4.28 10.02 -0.49
C PHE A 523 5.54 10.10 0.37
N PHE A 524 5.74 9.15 1.27
CA PHE A 524 6.88 9.21 2.20
C PHE A 524 8.24 9.08 1.50
N ASN A 525 8.33 8.25 0.45
CA ASN A 525 9.55 8.14 -0.36
C ASN A 525 9.85 9.44 -1.11
N SER A 526 8.84 10.13 -1.66
CA SER A 526 9.04 11.41 -2.37
C SER A 526 9.53 12.55 -1.47
N TYR A 527 9.19 12.50 -0.18
CA TYR A 527 9.67 13.43 0.83
C TYR A 527 10.92 12.91 1.59
N GLU A 528 11.50 11.75 1.17
CA GLU A 528 12.65 11.10 1.79
C GLU A 528 12.46 10.81 3.30
N LEU A 529 11.22 10.64 3.74
CA LEU A 529 10.86 10.36 5.13
C LEU A 529 10.98 8.87 5.42
N LYS A 530 11.83 8.52 6.39
CA LYS A 530 12.07 7.12 6.78
C LYS A 530 11.02 6.64 7.78
N PRO A 531 10.75 5.31 7.83
CA PRO A 531 9.95 4.71 8.90
C PRO A 531 10.47 5.07 10.28
N PRO A 532 9.59 5.34 11.28
CA PRO A 532 9.99 5.85 12.59
C PRO A 532 11.04 5.00 13.34
N ASN A 533 10.91 3.68 13.30
CA ASN A 533 11.80 2.77 14.04
C ASN A 533 13.21 2.64 13.46
N ILE A 534 13.43 3.06 12.21
CA ILE A 534 14.78 3.02 11.60
C ILE A 534 15.64 4.16 12.13
N LEU A 535 15.02 5.29 12.50
CA LEU A 535 15.74 6.43 13.12
C LEU A 535 16.27 6.11 14.51
N SER A 536 15.61 5.21 15.27
CA SER A 536 16.04 4.81 16.61
C SER A 536 17.20 3.79 16.62
N ALA A 537 17.48 3.13 15.50
CA ALA A 537 18.55 2.15 15.38
C ALA A 537 19.90 2.73 14.91
N SER A 538 19.94 3.99 14.46
CA SER A 538 21.12 4.64 13.87
C SER A 538 21.84 5.65 14.77
N ASP A 539 21.37 5.86 16.01
CA ASP A 539 22.08 6.66 17.04
C ASP A 539 22.68 5.75 18.12
N PRO A 540 23.95 5.32 17.99
CA PRO A 540 24.71 4.91 19.16
C PRO A 540 25.15 6.19 19.89
N SER A 541 24.52 6.44 21.05
CA SER A 541 24.94 7.48 22.02
C SER A 541 26.41 7.40 22.39
#